data_0b6ca951e0e831bfb9560f2bf28ac2d0
#
_entry.id   0b6ca951e0e831bfb9560f2bf28ac2d0
#
_cell.length_a   1.000
_cell.length_b   1.000
_cell.length_c   1.000
_cell.angle_alpha   90.00
_cell.angle_beta   90.00
_cell.angle_gamma   90.00
#
_symmetry.space_group_name_H-M   'P 1'
#
loop_
_entity.id
_entity.type
_entity.pdbx_description
1 polymer ?
#
loop_
_entity_poly.entity_id
_entity_poly.type
_entity_poly.pdbx_seq_one_letter_code
_entity_poly.pdbx_strand_id
1 'polypeptide(L)'
;MVGNPNAHEDKKLMPTIILEPSKDSAVMKDEIFGPILPVYPYENFDDVIKHINSNPKPLALYFFGSTSSKNYQRVEKETSSGALVSNEVLFQNANCDLPFGGVGFSGYGRCHGK
;
A
#
# COMPACT_ATOMS: atom_id res chain seq x y z
N MET A 1 -9.15 2.14 -19.87
CA MET A 1 -7.68 2.18 -19.77
C MET A 1 -7.17 3.22 -20.75
N VAL A 2 -6.58 4.30 -20.30
CA VAL A 2 -5.96 5.31 -21.18
C VAL A 2 -4.46 5.10 -21.02
N GLY A 3 -3.85 4.39 -21.93
CA GLY A 3 -2.41 4.13 -21.94
C GLY A 3 -1.79 4.64 -23.24
N ASN A 4 -0.49 4.96 -23.19
CA ASN A 4 0.25 5.29 -24.41
C ASN A 4 0.53 3.99 -25.17
N PRO A 5 0.01 3.81 -26.42
CA PRO A 5 0.24 2.60 -27.21
C PRO A 5 1.73 2.38 -27.55
N ASN A 6 2.56 3.42 -27.49
CA ASN A 6 4.00 3.39 -27.82
C ASN A 6 4.90 3.35 -26.56
N ALA A 7 4.34 3.04 -25.40
CA ALA A 7 5.10 3.03 -24.13
C ALA A 7 6.35 2.13 -24.16
N HIS A 8 6.32 1.05 -24.94
CA HIS A 8 7.46 0.14 -25.11
C HIS A 8 8.63 0.76 -25.88
N GLU A 9 8.37 1.55 -26.89
CA GLU A 9 9.40 2.22 -27.71
C GLU A 9 10.03 3.36 -26.93
N ASP A 10 9.19 4.16 -26.25
CA ASP A 10 9.64 5.34 -25.51
C ASP A 10 10.19 5.01 -24.10
N LYS A 11 10.06 3.77 -23.63
CA LYS A 11 10.35 3.37 -22.23
C LYS A 11 9.66 4.26 -21.20
N LYS A 12 8.48 4.79 -21.55
CA LYS A 12 7.67 5.69 -20.71
C LYS A 12 6.31 5.08 -20.47
N LEU A 13 5.95 4.92 -19.21
CA LEU A 13 4.62 4.51 -18.81
C LEU A 13 3.93 5.72 -18.13
N MET A 14 2.78 6.09 -18.64
CA MET A 14 1.96 7.15 -18.03
C MET A 14 1.34 6.67 -16.72
N PRO A 15 1.13 7.56 -15.72
CA PRO A 15 0.35 7.25 -14.54
C PRO A 15 -1.00 6.66 -14.92
N THR A 16 -1.29 5.47 -14.39
CA THR A 16 -2.45 4.67 -14.80
C THR A 16 -3.21 4.18 -13.58
N ILE A 17 -4.51 4.40 -13.55
CA ILE A 17 -5.41 3.82 -12.55
C ILE A 17 -6.14 2.64 -13.18
N ILE A 18 -6.11 1.49 -12.51
CA ILE A 18 -6.83 0.29 -12.92
C ILE A 18 -7.92 0.03 -11.89
N LEU A 19 -9.18 0.13 -12.31
CA LEU A 19 -10.32 -0.17 -11.45
C LEU A 19 -10.59 -1.68 -11.46
N GLU A 20 -10.70 -2.26 -10.28
CA GLU A 20 -11.06 -3.65 -10.05
C GLU A 20 -10.33 -4.66 -10.96
N PRO A 21 -8.98 -4.62 -11.02
CA PRO A 21 -8.27 -5.62 -11.81
C PRO A 21 -8.57 -7.02 -11.30
N SER A 22 -8.50 -8.04 -12.17
CA SER A 22 -8.63 -9.42 -11.72
C SER A 22 -7.60 -9.71 -10.62
N LYS A 23 -8.03 -10.37 -9.54
CA LYS A 23 -7.14 -10.78 -8.43
C LYS A 23 -6.01 -11.70 -8.88
N ASP A 24 -6.20 -12.39 -10.01
CA ASP A 24 -5.19 -13.27 -10.60
C ASP A 24 -4.23 -12.55 -11.55
N SER A 25 -4.44 -11.28 -11.84
CA SER A 25 -3.56 -10.50 -12.70
C SER A 25 -2.19 -10.25 -12.05
N ALA A 26 -1.15 -10.07 -12.87
CA ALA A 26 0.21 -9.82 -12.41
C ALA A 26 0.32 -8.59 -11.50
N VAL A 27 -0.45 -7.52 -11.79
CA VAL A 27 -0.47 -6.29 -10.97
C VAL A 27 -0.97 -6.50 -9.53
N MET A 28 -1.62 -7.66 -9.27
CA MET A 28 -2.09 -8.01 -7.93
C MET A 28 -1.20 -9.01 -7.21
N LYS A 29 -0.24 -9.63 -7.90
CA LYS A 29 0.63 -10.66 -7.36
C LYS A 29 2.03 -10.15 -7.05
N ASP A 30 2.54 -9.28 -7.91
CA ASP A 30 3.91 -8.78 -7.83
C ASP A 30 3.90 -7.29 -7.41
N GLU A 31 5.00 -6.86 -6.80
CA GLU A 31 5.20 -5.44 -6.50
C GLU A 31 5.35 -4.65 -7.80
N ILE A 32 4.55 -3.59 -7.96
CA ILE A 32 4.40 -2.91 -9.26
C ILE A 32 5.65 -2.10 -9.65
N PHE A 33 6.34 -1.46 -8.71
CA PHE A 33 7.46 -0.55 -8.95
C PHE A 33 7.29 0.36 -10.17
N GLY A 34 6.10 0.95 -10.31
CA GLY A 34 5.77 1.77 -11.47
C GLY A 34 4.53 2.63 -11.24
N PRO A 35 4.18 3.49 -12.19
CA PRO A 35 3.11 4.46 -12.04
C PRO A 35 1.72 3.84 -12.31
N ILE A 36 1.44 2.70 -11.71
CA ILE A 36 0.16 2.00 -11.82
C ILE A 36 -0.47 1.87 -10.45
N LEU A 37 -1.73 2.28 -10.32
CA LEU A 37 -2.51 2.18 -9.08
C LEU A 37 -3.73 1.29 -9.30
N PRO A 38 -3.76 0.06 -8.78
CA PRO A 38 -4.98 -0.73 -8.70
C PRO A 38 -5.90 -0.18 -7.62
N VAL A 39 -7.18 -0.06 -7.91
CA VAL A 39 -8.20 0.49 -7.00
C VAL A 39 -9.37 -0.47 -6.90
N TYR A 40 -9.77 -0.79 -5.68
CA TYR A 40 -10.95 -1.60 -5.39
C TYR A 40 -11.92 -0.83 -4.49
N PRO A 41 -13.18 -0.72 -4.86
CA PRO A 41 -14.22 -0.30 -3.93
C PRO A 41 -14.47 -1.39 -2.89
N TYR A 42 -14.97 -1.01 -1.73
CA TYR A 42 -15.44 -1.96 -0.72
C TYR A 42 -16.79 -1.50 -0.16
N GLU A 43 -17.65 -2.44 0.14
CA GLU A 43 -18.91 -2.21 0.85
C GLU A 43 -18.78 -2.53 2.35
N ASN A 44 -18.04 -3.60 2.65
CA ASN A 44 -17.82 -4.06 4.00
C ASN A 44 -16.34 -3.92 4.38
N PHE A 45 -16.07 -3.21 5.48
CA PHE A 45 -14.69 -3.02 5.97
C PHE A 45 -14.04 -4.32 6.45
N ASP A 46 -14.80 -5.34 6.80
CA ASP A 46 -14.28 -6.66 7.14
C ASP A 46 -13.51 -7.28 5.98
N ASP A 47 -13.97 -7.04 4.75
CA ASP A 47 -13.31 -7.58 3.55
C ASP A 47 -11.98 -6.85 3.28
N VAL A 48 -11.88 -5.57 3.66
CA VAL A 48 -10.61 -4.82 3.60
C VAL A 48 -9.61 -5.44 4.58
N ILE A 49 -10.00 -5.68 5.82
CA ILE A 49 -9.11 -6.30 6.84
C ILE A 49 -8.69 -7.70 6.40
N LYS A 50 -9.62 -8.52 5.90
CA LYS A 50 -9.30 -9.85 5.38
C LYS A 50 -8.31 -9.78 4.22
N HIS A 51 -8.53 -8.86 3.27
CA HIS A 51 -7.65 -8.69 2.13
C HIS A 51 -6.23 -8.31 2.58
N ILE A 52 -6.09 -7.34 3.49
CA ILE A 52 -4.79 -6.95 4.03
C ILE A 52 -4.09 -8.15 4.68
N ASN A 53 -4.81 -8.90 5.52
CA ASN A 53 -4.23 -10.01 6.27
C ASN A 53 -3.98 -11.27 5.43
N SER A 54 -4.59 -11.40 4.26
CA SER A 54 -4.34 -12.51 3.32
C SER A 54 -3.06 -12.33 2.50
N ASN A 55 -2.48 -11.14 2.51
CA ASN A 55 -1.24 -10.83 1.80
C ASN A 55 -0.04 -10.76 2.76
N PRO A 56 1.20 -10.86 2.25
CA PRO A 56 2.39 -10.58 3.02
C PRO A 56 2.33 -9.20 3.68
N LYS A 57 2.89 -9.08 4.89
CA LYS A 57 2.90 -7.82 5.63
C LYS A 57 3.65 -6.75 4.84
N PRO A 58 3.01 -5.60 4.53
CA PRO A 58 3.63 -4.55 3.73
C PRO A 58 4.64 -3.74 4.54
N LEU A 59 5.54 -3.05 3.85
CA LEU A 59 6.45 -2.07 4.43
C LEU A 59 5.68 -0.91 5.09
N ALA A 60 4.63 -0.45 4.44
CA ALA A 60 3.77 0.61 4.97
C ALA A 60 2.31 0.39 4.59
N LEU A 61 1.42 0.82 5.49
CA LEU A 61 -0.02 0.92 5.27
C LEU A 61 -0.42 2.37 5.49
N TYR A 62 -1.10 2.94 4.50
CA TYR A 62 -1.57 4.32 4.55
C TYR A 62 -3.08 4.37 4.73
N PHE A 63 -3.52 5.08 5.76
CA PHE A 63 -4.94 5.27 6.05
C PHE A 63 -5.33 6.75 5.86
N PHE A 64 -6.32 7.00 5.03
CA PHE A 64 -6.88 8.34 4.82
C PHE A 64 -8.26 8.44 5.46
N GLY A 65 -8.39 9.34 6.42
CA GLY A 65 -9.63 9.54 7.16
C GLY A 65 -9.39 9.95 8.61
N SER A 66 -10.46 9.95 9.40
CA SER A 66 -10.35 10.29 10.83
C SER A 66 -9.67 9.18 11.62
N THR A 67 -8.60 9.53 12.34
CA THR A 67 -7.89 8.61 13.24
C THR A 67 -8.72 8.21 14.47
N SER A 68 -9.81 8.91 14.77
CA SER A 68 -10.78 8.52 15.78
C SER A 68 -11.85 7.56 15.26
N SER A 69 -11.87 7.26 13.97
CA SER A 69 -12.86 6.36 13.38
C SER A 69 -12.68 4.92 13.83
N LYS A 70 -13.80 4.18 13.87
CA LYS A 70 -13.75 2.72 14.15
C LYS A 70 -12.90 1.98 13.12
N ASN A 71 -12.91 2.40 11.87
CA ASN A 71 -12.11 1.77 10.81
C ASN A 71 -10.62 1.94 11.05
N TYR A 72 -10.15 3.14 11.45
CA TYR A 72 -8.75 3.34 11.81
C TYR A 72 -8.32 2.45 12.97
N GLN A 73 -9.11 2.43 14.05
CA GLN A 73 -8.82 1.60 15.22
C GLN A 73 -8.75 0.10 14.89
N ARG A 74 -9.57 -0.34 13.94
CA ARG A 74 -9.54 -1.72 13.44
C ARG A 74 -8.27 -2.00 12.64
N VAL A 75 -7.90 -1.10 11.72
CA VAL A 75 -6.63 -1.24 10.98
C VAL A 75 -5.45 -1.34 11.95
N GLU A 76 -5.38 -0.46 12.95
CA GLU A 76 -4.31 -0.46 13.95
C GLU A 76 -4.24 -1.76 14.75
N LYS A 77 -5.38 -2.34 15.13
CA LYS A 77 -5.43 -3.52 15.99
C LYS A 77 -5.41 -4.85 15.25
N GLU A 78 -6.00 -4.88 14.06
CA GLU A 78 -6.28 -6.12 13.34
C GLU A 78 -5.31 -6.37 12.17
N THR A 79 -4.42 -5.41 11.83
CA THR A 79 -3.44 -5.57 10.74
C THR A 79 -2.01 -5.39 11.23
N SER A 80 -1.04 -5.73 10.38
CA SER A 80 0.38 -5.57 10.67
C SER A 80 1.13 -5.07 9.45
N SER A 81 1.94 -4.02 9.65
CA SER A 81 2.81 -3.43 8.63
C SER A 81 4.08 -2.91 9.26
N GLY A 82 5.09 -2.56 8.47
CA GLY A 82 6.30 -1.89 8.97
C GLY A 82 5.99 -0.53 9.58
N ALA A 83 5.08 0.22 8.96
CA ALA A 83 4.53 1.47 9.48
C ALA A 83 3.04 1.58 9.15
N LEU A 84 2.26 2.17 10.08
CA LEU A 84 0.90 2.66 9.82
C LEU A 84 0.94 4.19 9.81
N VAL A 85 0.59 4.80 8.69
CA VAL A 85 0.65 6.24 8.47
C VAL A 85 -0.74 6.79 8.15
N SER A 86 -1.12 7.89 8.79
CA SER A 86 -2.45 8.48 8.63
C SER A 86 -2.40 9.80 7.89
N ASN A 87 -3.21 9.93 6.83
CA ASN A 87 -3.42 11.14 6.04
C ASN A 87 -2.14 11.72 5.39
N GLU A 88 -1.13 10.91 5.25
CA GLU A 88 0.16 11.21 4.64
C GLU A 88 0.71 9.99 3.91
N VAL A 89 1.66 10.22 2.99
CA VAL A 89 2.43 9.16 2.33
C VAL A 89 3.92 9.48 2.40
N LEU A 90 4.77 8.46 2.52
CA LEU A 90 6.23 8.54 2.48
C LEU A 90 6.91 9.37 3.59
N PHE A 91 6.17 10.17 4.36
CA PHE A 91 6.73 11.07 5.38
C PHE A 91 7.50 10.32 6.46
N GLN A 92 7.06 9.12 6.83
CA GLN A 92 7.74 8.26 7.80
C GLN A 92 9.16 7.83 7.36
N ASN A 93 9.42 7.82 6.04
CA ASN A 93 10.76 7.52 5.50
C ASN A 93 11.69 8.73 5.58
N ALA A 94 11.15 9.94 5.39
CA ALA A 94 11.93 11.17 5.42
C ALA A 94 12.28 11.65 6.85
N ASN A 95 11.53 11.21 7.86
CA ASN A 95 11.74 11.60 9.25
C ASN A 95 12.74 10.67 9.94
N CYS A 96 13.97 11.16 10.12
CA CYS A 96 15.06 10.39 10.76
C CYS A 96 14.83 10.11 12.26
N ASP A 97 13.86 10.74 12.91
CA ASP A 97 13.53 10.48 14.32
C ASP A 97 12.57 9.29 14.47
N LEU A 98 11.98 8.83 13.37
CA LEU A 98 11.11 7.67 13.38
C LEU A 98 11.84 6.41 12.92
N PRO A 99 11.60 5.25 13.56
CA PRO A 99 12.16 4.00 13.09
C PRO A 99 11.52 3.61 11.75
N PHE A 100 12.35 3.34 10.75
CA PHE A 100 11.92 2.91 9.42
C PHE A 100 12.38 1.48 9.13
N GLY A 101 11.44 0.61 8.76
CA GLY A 101 11.73 -0.77 8.40
C GLY A 101 10.49 -1.62 8.27
N GLY A 102 10.63 -2.74 7.58
CA GLY A 102 9.55 -3.70 7.34
C GLY A 102 9.37 -4.73 8.45
N VAL A 103 8.41 -5.62 8.26
CA VAL A 103 8.12 -6.77 9.10
C VAL A 103 7.86 -8.02 8.23
N GLY A 104 8.39 -9.17 8.63
CA GLY A 104 8.26 -10.40 7.84
C GLY A 104 8.91 -10.25 6.47
N PHE A 105 8.17 -10.47 5.40
CA PHE A 105 8.71 -10.39 4.04
C PHE A 105 9.06 -8.97 3.56
N SER A 106 8.55 -7.92 4.22
CA SER A 106 8.86 -6.54 3.84
C SER A 106 10.17 -6.01 4.42
N GLY A 107 10.84 -6.73 5.32
CA GLY A 107 12.15 -6.36 5.83
C GLY A 107 12.49 -6.94 7.20
N TYR A 108 13.78 -6.88 7.53
CA TYR A 108 14.35 -7.28 8.81
C TYR A 108 14.97 -6.09 9.50
N GLY A 109 14.57 -5.85 10.74
CA GLY A 109 15.10 -4.75 11.53
C GLY A 109 14.62 -3.37 11.08
N ARG A 110 15.17 -2.36 11.68
CA ARG A 110 14.80 -0.95 11.43
C ARG A 110 16.05 -0.10 11.36
N CYS A 111 16.05 0.91 10.50
CA CYS A 111 17.08 1.94 10.47
C CYS A 111 16.50 3.23 11.08
N HIS A 112 17.38 4.10 11.57
CA HIS A 112 17.12 5.34 12.31
C HIS A 112 15.91 5.28 13.28
N GLY A 113 15.64 6.39 13.97
CA GLY A 113 14.74 6.35 15.13
C GLY A 113 15.43 5.74 16.37
N LYS A 114 14.75 5.79 17.49
CA LYS A 114 15.20 5.21 18.76
C LYS A 114 14.45 3.94 19.09
#